data_8f7435a81c24ba7b4ba4f4bb1d1a2c3b
#
_entry.id   8f7435a81c24ba7b4ba4f4bb1d1a2c3b
#
_cell.length_a   1.000
_cell.length_b   1.000
_cell.length_c   1.000
_cell.angle_alpha   90.00
_cell.angle_beta   90.00
_cell.angle_gamma   90.00
#
_symmetry.space_group_name_H-M   'P 1'
#
loop_
_entity.id
_entity.type
_entity.pdbx_description
1 polymer ?
#
loop_
_entity_poly.entity_id
_entity_poly.type
_entity_poly.pdbx_seq_one_letter_code
_entity_poly.pdbx_strand_id
1 'polypeptide(L)'
;MHNMNQVKMLEFKQHGDNRGHLVIVEGGGVDVPFEIKRVFYIYGSERDIVRGQHANRKTQFVLINVAGTSKVKVKDGEGNEAIFCLNRPHTGIYLPTMVWKDMYDFSEDSVLLVLASEHYDPDEYIRNYDEFVREIVGEA
;
A
#
# COMPACT_ATOMS: atom_id res chain seq x y z
N MET A 1 19.25 3.00 -7.06
CA MET A 1 18.18 3.99 -7.01
C MET A 1 17.10 3.57 -6.04
N HIS A 2 16.71 4.47 -5.18
CA HIS A 2 15.65 4.20 -4.23
C HIS A 2 14.29 4.32 -4.83
N ASN A 3 13.45 3.33 -4.68
CA ASN A 3 12.04 3.44 -5.04
C ASN A 3 11.23 4.22 -3.99
N MET A 4 11.82 4.44 -2.81
CA MET A 4 11.20 5.19 -1.73
C MET A 4 10.73 6.58 -2.15
N ASN A 5 11.46 7.23 -3.07
CA ASN A 5 11.09 8.57 -3.57
C ASN A 5 9.79 8.57 -4.37
N GLN A 6 9.32 7.40 -4.79
CA GLN A 6 8.08 7.25 -5.54
C GLN A 6 6.88 6.95 -4.63
N VAL A 7 7.12 6.63 -3.36
CA VAL A 7 6.05 6.45 -2.37
C VAL A 7 5.36 7.80 -2.16
N LYS A 8 4.06 7.84 -2.33
CA LYS A 8 3.33 9.10 -2.19
C LYS A 8 1.88 8.86 -1.84
N MET A 9 1.29 9.84 -1.16
CA MET A 9 -0.14 9.85 -0.93
C MET A 9 -0.85 10.30 -2.19
N LEU A 10 -1.99 9.67 -2.46
CA LEU A 10 -2.87 10.00 -3.58
C LEU A 10 -4.18 10.54 -3.00
N GLU A 11 -4.78 11.48 -3.69
CA GLU A 11 -6.07 12.00 -3.32
C GLU A 11 -7.05 11.70 -4.44
N PHE A 12 -8.20 11.12 -4.08
CA PHE A 12 -9.22 10.72 -5.05
C PHE A 12 -10.41 11.65 -4.98
N LYS A 13 -11.11 11.77 -6.09
CA LYS A 13 -12.26 12.63 -6.19
C LYS A 13 -13.41 12.09 -5.35
N GLN A 14 -13.91 12.90 -4.44
CA GLN A 14 -15.04 12.56 -3.58
C GLN A 14 -16.22 13.46 -3.89
N HIS A 15 -17.39 12.86 -4.07
CA HIS A 15 -18.66 13.55 -4.23
C HIS A 15 -19.52 13.24 -3.05
N GLY A 16 -20.23 14.24 -2.55
CA GLY A 16 -21.10 14.04 -1.39
C GLY A 16 -22.31 14.95 -1.41
N ASP A 17 -23.39 14.46 -0.82
CA ASP A 17 -24.61 15.20 -0.58
C ASP A 17 -25.30 14.61 0.66
N ASN A 18 -26.58 14.91 0.87
CA ASN A 18 -27.30 14.40 2.03
C ASN A 18 -27.57 12.88 1.99
N ARG A 19 -27.24 12.19 0.90
CA ARG A 19 -27.35 10.73 0.78
C ARG A 19 -26.04 10.01 1.11
N GLY A 20 -24.93 10.74 1.35
CA GLY A 20 -23.64 10.19 1.66
C GLY A 20 -22.55 10.64 0.69
N HIS A 21 -21.48 9.86 0.63
CA HIS A 21 -20.30 10.18 -0.17
C HIS A 21 -19.99 9.07 -1.17
N LEU A 22 -19.42 9.46 -2.30
CA LEU A 22 -18.98 8.55 -3.35
C LEU A 22 -17.57 8.92 -3.76
N VAL A 23 -16.68 7.94 -3.81
CA VAL A 23 -15.29 8.13 -4.21
C VAL A 23 -15.04 7.32 -5.49
N ILE A 24 -14.43 7.96 -6.48
CA ILE A 24 -14.09 7.33 -7.75
C ILE A 24 -12.60 7.10 -7.80
N VAL A 25 -12.19 5.87 -8.12
CA VAL A 25 -10.80 5.49 -8.27
C VAL A 25 -10.64 4.77 -9.59
N GLU A 26 -9.91 5.38 -10.52
CA GLU A 26 -9.70 4.81 -11.85
C GLU A 26 -8.24 4.44 -12.05
N GLY A 27 -8.02 3.26 -12.63
CA GLY A 27 -6.69 2.78 -12.97
C GLY A 27 -6.21 3.30 -14.32
N GLY A 28 -5.12 2.67 -14.82
CA GLY A 28 -4.60 2.99 -16.15
C GLY A 28 -3.92 4.33 -16.25
N GLY A 29 -3.45 4.88 -15.15
CA GLY A 29 -2.75 6.16 -15.12
C GLY A 29 -3.65 7.36 -14.86
N VAL A 30 -4.94 7.17 -14.61
CA VAL A 30 -5.85 8.28 -14.30
C VAL A 30 -5.66 8.69 -12.83
N ASP A 31 -6.14 7.88 -11.88
CA ASP A 31 -5.94 8.11 -10.45
C ASP A 31 -4.84 7.21 -9.90
N VAL A 32 -4.85 5.95 -10.32
CA VAL A 32 -3.88 4.93 -9.94
C VAL A 32 -2.90 4.77 -11.10
N PRO A 33 -1.58 4.88 -10.86
CA PRO A 33 -0.58 4.95 -11.94
C PRO A 33 -0.25 3.60 -12.58
N PHE A 34 -1.20 2.65 -12.56
CA PHE A 34 -1.02 1.35 -13.21
C PHE A 34 -2.39 0.76 -13.57
N GLU A 35 -2.38 -0.25 -14.44
CA GLU A 35 -3.57 -1.05 -14.73
C GLU A 35 -3.86 -1.93 -13.52
N ILE A 36 -5.07 -1.86 -12.99
CA ILE A 36 -5.48 -2.64 -11.81
C ILE A 36 -5.84 -4.05 -12.26
N LYS A 37 -5.03 -5.04 -11.86
CA LYS A 37 -5.27 -6.45 -12.20
C LYS A 37 -5.82 -7.26 -11.05
N ARG A 38 -5.65 -6.78 -9.81
CA ARG A 38 -6.08 -7.51 -8.62
C ARG A 38 -6.56 -6.53 -7.57
N VAL A 39 -7.63 -6.91 -6.90
CA VAL A 39 -8.18 -6.17 -5.76
C VAL A 39 -8.30 -7.15 -4.60
N PHE A 40 -7.84 -6.76 -3.43
CA PHE A 40 -8.10 -7.51 -2.21
C PHE A 40 -8.27 -6.54 -1.06
N TYR A 41 -8.82 -7.02 0.05
CA TYR A 41 -9.04 -6.15 1.20
C TYR A 41 -8.86 -6.91 2.49
N ILE A 42 -8.45 -6.17 3.51
CA ILE A 42 -8.11 -6.69 4.83
C ILE A 42 -9.06 -6.08 5.84
N TYR A 43 -9.72 -6.94 6.62
CA TYR A 43 -10.60 -6.49 7.69
C TYR A 43 -10.55 -7.48 8.85
N GLY A 44 -11.04 -7.06 10.00
CA GLY A 44 -11.07 -7.93 11.17
C GLY A 44 -9.71 -8.16 11.82
N SER A 45 -8.70 -7.38 11.45
CA SER A 45 -7.38 -7.47 12.08
C SER A 45 -7.39 -6.76 13.42
N GLU A 46 -6.82 -7.40 14.44
CA GLU A 46 -6.65 -6.78 15.74
C GLU A 46 -5.57 -5.70 15.67
N ARG A 47 -5.64 -4.73 16.59
CA ARG A 47 -4.78 -3.54 16.56
C ARG A 47 -3.29 -3.88 16.68
N ASP A 48 -2.93 -4.93 17.40
CA ASP A 48 -1.55 -5.33 17.62
C ASP A 48 -0.98 -6.25 16.54
N ILE A 49 -1.77 -6.58 15.52
CA ILE A 49 -1.33 -7.40 14.40
C ILE A 49 -0.57 -6.56 13.38
N VAL A 50 0.56 -7.07 12.92
CA VAL A 50 1.32 -6.49 11.80
C VAL A 50 1.15 -7.40 10.59
N ARG A 51 0.66 -6.85 9.49
CA ARG A 51 0.52 -7.57 8.23
C ARG A 51 1.52 -7.00 7.22
N GLY A 52 1.63 -7.69 6.09
CA GLY A 52 2.63 -7.35 5.08
C GLY A 52 3.95 -7.99 5.43
N GLN A 53 4.91 -7.20 5.91
CA GLN A 53 6.25 -7.66 6.24
C GLN A 53 6.91 -8.31 5.03
N HIS A 54 6.84 -7.60 3.90
CA HIS A 54 7.43 -8.06 2.65
C HIS A 54 7.66 -6.90 1.68
N ALA A 55 8.42 -7.18 0.64
CA ALA A 55 8.54 -6.34 -0.53
C ALA A 55 8.16 -7.15 -1.76
N ASN A 56 7.82 -6.47 -2.84
CA ASN A 56 7.43 -7.09 -4.09
C ASN A 56 8.38 -6.66 -5.21
N ARG A 57 8.82 -7.64 -6.01
CA ARG A 57 9.73 -7.37 -7.13
C ARG A 57 9.03 -6.77 -8.33
N LYS A 58 7.76 -7.10 -8.54
CA LYS A 58 7.02 -6.73 -9.75
C LYS A 58 5.76 -5.93 -9.48
N THR A 59 5.10 -6.13 -8.34
CA THR A 59 3.79 -5.56 -8.07
C THR A 59 3.90 -4.19 -7.44
N GLN A 60 3.14 -3.24 -7.99
CA GLN A 60 2.86 -1.94 -7.40
C GLN A 60 1.51 -2.01 -6.70
N PHE A 61 1.32 -1.21 -5.67
CA PHE A 61 0.09 -1.21 -4.89
C PHE A 61 -0.42 0.19 -4.64
N VAL A 62 -1.73 0.30 -4.47
CA VAL A 62 -2.37 1.45 -3.84
C VAL A 62 -3.23 0.92 -2.70
N LEU A 63 -3.05 1.47 -1.51
CA LEU A 63 -3.75 1.07 -0.29
C LEU A 63 -4.69 2.19 0.15
N ILE A 64 -5.95 1.85 0.42
CA ILE A 64 -6.98 2.82 0.82
C ILE A 64 -7.76 2.27 2.00
N ASN A 65 -7.82 3.00 3.12
CA ASN A 65 -8.76 2.65 4.18
C ASN A 65 -10.15 3.18 3.80
N VAL A 66 -10.96 2.30 3.24
CA VAL A 66 -12.33 2.66 2.86
C VAL A 66 -13.24 2.78 4.08
N ALA A 67 -12.83 2.19 5.21
CA ALA A 67 -13.46 2.38 6.51
C ALA A 67 -12.38 2.30 7.58
N GLY A 68 -12.53 3.06 8.65
CA GLY A 68 -11.58 3.06 9.76
C GLY A 68 -10.21 3.58 9.39
N THR A 69 -9.21 3.16 10.17
CA THR A 69 -7.83 3.67 10.05
C THR A 69 -6.81 2.55 10.15
N SER A 70 -5.64 2.80 9.58
CA SER A 70 -4.45 1.97 9.77
C SER A 70 -3.20 2.79 9.50
N LYS A 71 -2.05 2.19 9.72
CA LYS A 71 -0.75 2.78 9.42
C LYS A 71 0.02 1.89 8.47
N VAL A 72 0.80 2.51 7.61
CA VAL A 72 1.72 1.82 6.71
C VAL A 72 3.11 2.36 6.95
N LYS A 73 4.03 1.47 7.30
CA LYS A 73 5.45 1.80 7.41
C LYS A 73 6.16 1.26 6.19
N VAL A 74 6.98 2.09 5.56
CA VAL A 74 7.76 1.70 4.38
C VAL A 74 9.24 1.86 4.69
N LYS A 75 10.05 0.93 4.16
CA LYS A 75 11.51 0.94 4.31
C LYS A 75 12.15 0.69 2.96
N ASP A 76 13.27 1.37 2.72
CA ASP A 76 13.99 1.24 1.44
C ASP A 76 15.17 0.26 1.48
N GLY A 77 15.46 -0.31 2.65
CA GLY A 77 16.59 -1.23 2.80
C GLY A 77 17.94 -0.54 2.99
N GLU A 78 17.97 0.79 3.00
CA GLU A 78 19.21 1.57 3.13
C GLU A 78 19.17 2.48 4.38
N GLY A 79 18.30 2.19 5.32
CA GLY A 79 18.18 2.91 6.57
C GLY A 79 17.09 3.98 6.59
N ASN A 80 16.39 4.21 5.49
CA ASN A 80 15.32 5.18 5.45
C ASN A 80 13.97 4.49 5.67
N GLU A 81 13.11 5.13 6.45
CA GLU A 81 11.74 4.65 6.65
C GLU A 81 10.79 5.83 6.80
N ALA A 82 9.52 5.59 6.51
CA ALA A 82 8.46 6.56 6.67
C ALA A 82 7.19 5.86 7.10
N ILE A 83 6.36 6.57 7.88
CA ILE A 83 5.08 6.07 8.35
C ILE A 83 3.98 6.96 7.81
N PHE A 84 2.96 6.33 7.25
CA PHE A 84 1.79 7.03 6.71
C PHE A 84 0.55 6.56 7.44
N CYS A 85 -0.31 7.51 7.80
CA CYS A 85 -1.61 7.21 8.41
C CYS A 85 -2.68 7.21 7.32
N LEU A 86 -3.40 6.10 7.20
CA LEU A 86 -4.53 5.99 6.30
C LEU A 86 -5.80 6.16 7.12
N ASN A 87 -6.41 7.32 7.04
CA ASN A 87 -7.54 7.67 7.91
C ASN A 87 -8.70 8.33 7.16
N ARG A 88 -8.70 8.29 5.83
CA ARG A 88 -9.76 8.88 5.01
C ARG A 88 -10.05 7.99 3.80
N PRO A 89 -11.33 7.78 3.46
CA PRO A 89 -11.67 6.89 2.34
C PRO A 89 -11.35 7.47 0.96
N HIS A 90 -11.02 8.76 0.87
CA HIS A 90 -10.70 9.40 -0.41
C HIS A 90 -9.21 9.67 -0.59
N THR A 91 -8.37 9.08 0.24
CA THR A 91 -6.91 9.12 0.08
C THR A 91 -6.35 7.71 0.09
N GLY A 92 -5.21 7.54 -0.55
CA GLY A 92 -4.51 6.27 -0.57
C GLY A 92 -3.02 6.49 -0.63
N ILE A 93 -2.26 5.42 -0.42
CA ILE A 93 -0.81 5.46 -0.56
C ILE A 93 -0.40 4.62 -1.76
N TYR A 94 0.44 5.18 -2.62
CA TYR A 94 1.06 4.47 -3.73
C TYR A 94 2.38 3.88 -3.26
N LEU A 95 2.55 2.58 -3.47
CA LEU A 95 3.77 1.84 -3.16
C LEU A 95 4.36 1.26 -4.44
N PRO A 96 5.54 1.72 -4.86
CA PRO A 96 6.24 1.14 -6.02
C PRO A 96 6.80 -0.24 -5.69
N THR A 97 7.42 -0.89 -6.67
CA THR A 97 8.14 -2.14 -6.45
C THR A 97 9.35 -1.91 -5.56
N MET A 98 9.83 -2.97 -4.94
CA MET A 98 11.06 -2.97 -4.13
C MET A 98 11.04 -1.94 -2.99
N VAL A 99 9.92 -1.91 -2.29
CA VAL A 99 9.76 -1.16 -1.04
C VAL A 99 9.21 -2.12 -0.01
N TRP A 100 9.88 -2.23 1.13
CA TRP A 100 9.40 -3.06 2.24
C TRP A 100 8.23 -2.35 2.93
N LYS A 101 7.18 -3.09 3.24
CA LYS A 101 6.00 -2.51 3.87
C LYS A 101 5.50 -3.32 5.05
N ASP A 102 5.08 -2.62 6.09
CA ASP A 102 4.32 -3.15 7.21
C ASP A 102 3.00 -2.40 7.30
N MET A 103 1.91 -3.13 7.49
CA MET A 103 0.58 -2.55 7.72
C MET A 103 0.16 -2.92 9.12
N TYR A 104 -0.22 -1.94 9.93
CA TYR A 104 -0.44 -2.17 11.36
C TYR A 104 -1.36 -1.10 11.97
N ASP A 105 -1.60 -1.21 13.26
CA ASP A 105 -2.43 -0.28 14.03
C ASP A 105 -3.83 -0.11 13.40
N PHE A 106 -4.46 -1.25 13.08
CA PHE A 106 -5.79 -1.26 12.50
C PHE A 106 -6.84 -0.88 13.54
N SER A 107 -7.72 0.06 13.20
CA SER A 107 -8.88 0.32 14.02
C SER A 107 -9.84 -0.87 13.94
N GLU A 108 -10.76 -0.97 14.92
CA GLU A 108 -11.69 -2.10 14.99
C GLU A 108 -12.55 -2.21 13.72
N ASP A 109 -12.93 -1.07 13.16
CA ASP A 109 -13.76 -0.99 11.95
C ASP A 109 -12.96 -0.89 10.66
N SER A 110 -11.64 -1.09 10.71
CA SER A 110 -10.77 -0.92 9.55
C SER A 110 -11.10 -1.88 8.43
N VAL A 111 -11.26 -1.33 7.22
CA VAL A 111 -11.26 -2.08 5.97
C VAL A 111 -10.21 -1.45 5.08
N LEU A 112 -9.13 -2.17 4.85
CA LEU A 112 -8.02 -1.71 4.01
C LEU A 112 -8.15 -2.36 2.65
N LEU A 113 -8.49 -1.56 1.65
CA LEU A 113 -8.62 -1.98 0.27
C LEU A 113 -7.25 -1.85 -0.41
N VAL A 114 -6.83 -2.88 -1.13
CA VAL A 114 -5.56 -2.89 -1.84
C VAL A 114 -5.80 -3.13 -3.32
N LEU A 115 -5.27 -2.23 -4.14
CA LEU A 115 -5.28 -2.32 -5.60
C LEU A 115 -3.88 -2.71 -6.04
N ALA A 116 -3.76 -3.72 -6.90
CA ALA A 116 -2.46 -4.26 -7.30
C ALA A 116 -2.30 -4.29 -8.82
N SER A 117 -1.08 -4.05 -9.28
CA SER A 117 -0.75 -3.99 -10.70
C SER A 117 -0.60 -5.36 -11.35
N GLU A 118 -0.47 -6.43 -10.55
CA GLU A 118 -0.22 -7.78 -11.04
C GLU A 118 -1.15 -8.77 -10.39
N HIS A 119 -1.40 -9.89 -11.08
CA HIS A 119 -2.05 -11.04 -10.47
C HIS A 119 -1.14 -11.62 -9.39
N TYR A 120 -1.71 -12.37 -8.46
CA TYR A 120 -0.95 -12.94 -7.36
C TYR A 120 0.11 -13.93 -7.88
N ASP A 121 1.36 -13.70 -7.48
CA ASP A 121 2.49 -14.57 -7.79
C ASP A 121 3.36 -14.64 -6.53
N PRO A 122 3.31 -15.77 -5.78
CA PRO A 122 4.08 -15.87 -4.53
C PRO A 122 5.59 -15.75 -4.73
N ASP A 123 6.10 -16.09 -5.93
CA ASP A 123 7.53 -16.09 -6.20
C ASP A 123 8.14 -14.69 -6.31
N GLU A 124 7.32 -13.65 -6.49
CA GLU A 124 7.85 -12.29 -6.58
C GLU A 124 7.91 -11.58 -5.22
N TYR A 125 7.48 -12.25 -4.14
CA TYR A 125 7.50 -11.69 -2.79
C TYR A 125 8.85 -11.96 -2.12
N ILE A 126 9.38 -10.95 -1.46
CA ILE A 126 10.54 -11.06 -0.59
C ILE A 126 10.02 -10.93 0.85
N ARG A 127 10.08 -12.02 1.61
CA ARG A 127 9.47 -12.08 2.95
C ARG A 127 10.48 -12.04 4.08
N ASN A 128 11.77 -11.98 3.76
CA ASN A 128 12.85 -11.86 4.73
C ASN A 128 13.53 -10.50 4.54
N TYR A 129 13.57 -9.70 5.60
CA TYR A 129 14.09 -8.34 5.49
C TYR A 129 15.56 -8.30 5.13
N ASP A 130 16.36 -9.21 5.67
CA ASP A 130 17.81 -9.26 5.35
C ASP A 130 18.03 -9.61 3.88
N GLU A 131 17.19 -10.47 3.32
CA GLU A 131 17.24 -10.79 1.89
C GLU A 131 16.86 -9.57 1.05
N PHE A 132 15.85 -8.83 1.48
CA PHE A 132 15.46 -7.59 0.82
C PHE A 132 16.61 -6.58 0.81
N VAL A 133 17.27 -6.39 1.94
CA VAL A 133 18.41 -5.48 2.05
C VAL A 133 19.54 -5.91 1.09
N ARG A 134 19.84 -7.21 1.05
CA ARG A 134 20.86 -7.72 0.14
C ARG A 134 20.54 -7.46 -1.33
N GLU A 135 19.29 -7.62 -1.72
CA GLU A 135 18.89 -7.33 -3.10
C GLU A 135 18.99 -5.85 -3.44
N ILE A 136 18.62 -4.97 -2.51
CA ILE A 136 18.73 -3.52 -2.71
C ILE A 136 20.20 -3.12 -2.86
N VAL A 137 21.07 -3.61 -1.99
CA VAL A 137 22.51 -3.31 -2.03
C VAL A 137 23.16 -3.91 -3.28
N GLY A 138 22.77 -5.12 -3.65
CA GLY A 138 23.29 -5.78 -4.84
C GLY A 138 22.92 -5.10 -6.15
N GLU A 139 21.87 -4.30 -6.16
CA GLU A 139 21.44 -3.54 -7.33
C GLU A 139 22.20 -2.22 -7.48
N ALA A 140 22.92 -1.82 -6.47
CA ALA A 140 23.74 -0.60 -6.52
C ALA A 140 25.05 -0.79 -7.35
#